data_1c867845fa110a8e5d0628b356da209c
#
_entry.id   1c867845fa110a8e5d0628b356da209c
#
_cell.length_a   1.000
_cell.length_b   1.000
_cell.length_c   1.000
_cell.angle_alpha   90.00
_cell.angle_beta   90.00
_cell.angle_gamma   90.00
#
_symmetry.space_group_name_H-M   'P 1'
#
loop_
_entity.id
_entity.type
_entity.pdbx_description
1 polymer ?
#
loop_
_entity_poly.entity_id
_entity_poly.type
_entity_poly.pdbx_seq_one_letter_code
_entity_poly.pdbx_strand_id
1 'polypeptide(L)'
;MTVLSISVGGCVVTKQSGSKKSMDSEIILFDGKNLDNWQPTDFAGKGEIFIDKNGSLVLEMGAELSGLHWKGEALPTSNYEISLQAKRTMGSDFFCGLTFPYKETHATLILGGWGGSLIGISSLDDFDASENETGDAYIFEDNQWYDVRLKVTDSEFTVWIDGKSVIDCEVEGRRVGMRPGEIEMSVPLGICTFATTGVLKNIKLRKI
;
A
#
# COMPACT_ATOMS: atom_id res chain seq x y z
N MET A 1 -81.28 -17.34 18.45
CA MET A 1 -80.50 -16.10 18.21
C MET A 1 -79.01 -16.50 18.28
N THR A 2 -78.43 -16.66 17.10
CA THR A 2 -77.03 -17.13 16.98
C THR A 2 -76.20 -15.91 16.66
N VAL A 3 -75.22 -15.61 17.53
CA VAL A 3 -74.29 -14.50 17.35
C VAL A 3 -73.03 -15.06 16.65
N LEU A 4 -72.76 -14.57 15.47
CA LEU A 4 -71.57 -14.90 14.66
C LEU A 4 -70.46 -13.93 15.05
N SER A 5 -69.34 -14.44 15.59
CA SER A 5 -68.13 -13.63 15.85
C SER A 5 -67.18 -13.76 14.66
N ILE A 6 -66.83 -12.64 14.05
CA ILE A 6 -65.85 -12.50 12.98
C ILE A 6 -64.50 -12.16 13.60
N SER A 7 -63.50 -13.06 13.48
CA SER A 7 -62.14 -12.78 13.88
C SER A 7 -61.34 -12.20 12.68
N VAL A 8 -60.84 -10.99 12.84
CA VAL A 8 -59.97 -10.33 11.85
C VAL A 8 -58.52 -10.70 12.17
N GLY A 9 -57.94 -11.50 11.31
CA GLY A 9 -56.52 -11.87 11.36
C GLY A 9 -55.64 -10.71 10.85
N GLY A 10 -54.93 -10.05 11.75
CA GLY A 10 -53.93 -9.08 11.40
C GLY A 10 -52.67 -9.75 10.86
N CYS A 11 -52.31 -9.50 9.61
CA CYS A 11 -51.06 -9.93 8.99
C CYS A 11 -49.94 -9.03 9.47
N VAL A 12 -49.05 -9.52 10.34
CA VAL A 12 -47.85 -8.80 10.76
C VAL A 12 -46.80 -8.96 9.68
N VAL A 13 -46.57 -7.92 8.89
CA VAL A 13 -45.45 -7.85 7.94
C VAL A 13 -44.18 -7.50 8.70
N THR A 14 -43.37 -8.49 9.01
CA THR A 14 -42.01 -8.29 9.50
C THR A 14 -41.12 -7.76 8.38
N LYS A 15 -40.77 -6.48 8.44
CA LYS A 15 -39.70 -5.91 7.62
C LYS A 15 -38.37 -6.53 8.03
N GLN A 16 -37.86 -7.44 7.24
CA GLN A 16 -36.46 -7.83 7.32
C GLN A 16 -35.61 -6.61 6.90
N SER A 17 -34.91 -6.03 7.86
CA SER A 17 -33.85 -5.07 7.59
C SER A 17 -32.67 -5.84 6.98
N GLY A 18 -32.58 -5.85 5.66
CA GLY A 18 -31.41 -6.33 4.96
C GLY A 18 -30.23 -5.45 5.34
N SER A 19 -29.30 -5.98 6.15
CA SER A 19 -27.98 -5.41 6.35
C SER A 19 -27.33 -5.25 4.97
N LYS A 20 -27.24 -4.02 4.46
CA LYS A 20 -26.36 -3.69 3.35
C LYS A 20 -24.93 -3.94 3.86
N LYS A 21 -24.38 -5.12 3.53
CA LYS A 21 -22.94 -5.37 3.59
C LYS A 21 -22.33 -4.30 2.68
N SER A 22 -21.59 -3.35 3.24
CA SER A 22 -20.82 -2.39 2.46
C SER A 22 -19.96 -3.21 1.51
N MET A 23 -20.16 -3.09 0.21
CA MET A 23 -19.24 -3.64 -0.76
C MET A 23 -17.93 -2.87 -0.57
N ASP A 24 -16.91 -3.54 -0.03
CA ASP A 24 -15.54 -3.02 0.05
C ASP A 24 -15.18 -2.55 -1.37
N SER A 25 -15.10 -1.23 -1.57
CA SER A 25 -14.78 -0.69 -2.89
C SER A 25 -13.28 -0.83 -3.12
N GLU A 26 -12.89 -1.81 -3.92
CA GLU A 26 -11.50 -1.98 -4.37
C GLU A 26 -11.20 -0.98 -5.49
N ILE A 27 -10.13 -0.23 -5.34
CA ILE A 27 -9.56 0.67 -6.35
C ILE A 27 -8.38 -0.06 -6.99
N ILE A 28 -8.47 -0.32 -8.28
CA ILE A 28 -7.34 -0.86 -9.04
C ILE A 28 -6.38 0.28 -9.34
N LEU A 29 -5.23 0.27 -8.69
CA LEU A 29 -4.19 1.28 -8.89
C LEU A 29 -3.32 0.96 -10.11
N PHE A 30 -3.06 -0.33 -10.37
CA PHE A 30 -2.34 -0.80 -11.55
C PHE A 30 -2.75 -2.24 -11.89
N ASP A 31 -3.17 -2.45 -13.14
CA ASP A 31 -3.65 -3.75 -13.66
C ASP A 31 -2.78 -4.32 -14.80
N GLY A 32 -1.65 -3.69 -15.07
CA GLY A 32 -0.72 -4.12 -16.11
C GLY A 32 -0.99 -3.55 -17.50
N LYS A 33 -1.97 -2.64 -17.68
CA LYS A 33 -2.34 -2.14 -19.02
C LYS A 33 -1.77 -0.77 -19.36
N ASN A 34 -1.81 0.18 -18.42
CA ASN A 34 -1.34 1.55 -18.63
C ASN A 34 -0.92 2.20 -17.30
N LEU A 35 -0.32 3.39 -17.41
CA LEU A 35 0.11 4.23 -16.30
C LEU A 35 -0.65 5.57 -16.28
N ASP A 36 -1.88 5.63 -16.80
CA ASP A 36 -2.63 6.88 -17.00
C ASP A 36 -2.80 7.71 -15.72
N ASN A 37 -2.93 7.05 -14.57
CA ASN A 37 -3.03 7.68 -13.26
C ASN A 37 -1.69 7.79 -12.50
N TRP A 38 -0.58 7.46 -13.16
CA TRP A 38 0.75 7.52 -12.58
C TRP A 38 1.65 8.46 -13.37
N GLN A 39 2.54 9.13 -12.68
CA GLN A 39 3.55 9.97 -13.30
C GLN A 39 4.93 9.56 -12.79
N PRO A 40 5.92 9.34 -13.67
CA PRO A 40 7.31 9.19 -13.26
C PRO A 40 7.72 10.36 -12.36
N THR A 41 8.25 10.05 -11.17
CA THR A 41 8.77 11.06 -10.25
C THR A 41 10.08 11.61 -10.80
N ASP A 42 10.30 12.92 -10.67
CA ASP A 42 11.46 13.56 -11.28
C ASP A 42 12.72 13.46 -10.39
N PHE A 43 13.03 12.23 -9.99
CA PHE A 43 14.25 11.93 -9.26
C PHE A 43 15.49 12.15 -10.13
N ALA A 44 16.56 12.68 -9.54
CA ALA A 44 17.81 12.90 -10.25
C ALA A 44 18.44 11.56 -10.70
N GLY A 45 18.69 11.43 -12.00
CA GLY A 45 19.31 10.22 -12.56
C GLY A 45 18.47 8.95 -12.48
N LYS A 46 17.13 9.08 -12.43
CA LYS A 46 16.21 7.93 -12.43
C LYS A 46 16.41 7.03 -13.66
N GLY A 47 16.20 5.73 -13.48
CA GLY A 47 16.14 4.74 -14.56
C GLY A 47 14.83 4.82 -15.36
N GLU A 48 14.70 3.98 -16.37
CA GLU A 48 13.48 3.88 -17.16
C GLU A 48 12.35 3.25 -16.37
N ILE A 49 11.11 3.68 -16.66
CA ILE A 49 9.88 3.19 -16.04
C ILE A 49 8.94 2.77 -17.16
N PHE A 50 8.57 1.50 -17.19
CA PHE A 50 7.74 0.96 -18.28
C PHE A 50 6.93 -0.26 -17.81
N ILE A 51 5.98 -0.67 -18.66
CA ILE A 51 5.25 -1.93 -18.49
C ILE A 51 5.91 -2.97 -19.40
N ASP A 52 6.31 -4.10 -18.82
CA ASP A 52 6.91 -5.20 -19.58
C ASP A 52 5.85 -5.99 -20.39
N LYS A 53 6.32 -6.91 -21.23
CA LYS A 53 5.43 -7.76 -22.07
C LYS A 53 4.49 -8.67 -21.27
N ASN A 54 4.72 -8.84 -19.97
CA ASN A 54 3.89 -9.64 -19.09
C ASN A 54 2.90 -8.78 -18.27
N GLY A 55 2.86 -7.47 -18.52
CA GLY A 55 2.01 -6.52 -17.79
C GLY A 55 2.55 -6.17 -16.40
N SER A 56 3.85 -6.31 -16.17
CA SER A 56 4.47 -5.88 -14.91
C SER A 56 5.06 -4.49 -15.07
N LEU A 57 4.92 -3.67 -14.04
CA LEU A 57 5.59 -2.38 -13.91
C LEU A 57 7.06 -2.62 -13.57
N VAL A 58 7.96 -2.11 -14.40
CA VAL A 58 9.41 -2.17 -14.18
C VAL A 58 9.90 -0.77 -13.81
N LEU A 59 10.61 -0.68 -12.70
CA LEU A 59 11.37 0.48 -12.28
C LEU A 59 12.85 0.10 -12.39
N GLU A 60 13.50 0.51 -13.49
CA GLU A 60 14.92 0.22 -13.68
C GLU A 60 15.78 0.98 -12.68
N MET A 61 16.89 0.39 -12.34
CA MET A 61 17.90 0.99 -11.49
C MET A 61 18.40 2.30 -12.10
N GLY A 62 18.30 3.38 -11.34
CA GLY A 62 18.92 4.66 -11.62
C GLY A 62 20.20 4.88 -10.83
N ALA A 63 20.65 6.13 -10.78
CA ALA A 63 21.81 6.52 -9.94
C ALA A 63 21.49 6.33 -8.45
N GLU A 64 20.31 6.76 -8.03
CA GLU A 64 19.75 6.58 -6.69
C GLU A 64 18.31 6.13 -6.81
N LEU A 65 17.33 7.04 -6.72
CA LEU A 65 15.91 6.71 -6.76
C LEU A 65 15.39 6.59 -8.20
N SER A 66 14.55 5.60 -8.43
CA SER A 66 13.68 5.48 -9.60
C SER A 66 12.27 5.22 -9.13
N GLY A 67 11.26 5.90 -9.67
CA GLY A 67 9.91 5.69 -9.18
C GLY A 67 8.86 6.55 -9.86
N LEU A 68 7.63 6.34 -9.45
CA LEU A 68 6.45 7.03 -9.93
C LEU A 68 5.50 7.33 -8.77
N HIS A 69 4.66 8.35 -8.96
CA HIS A 69 3.66 8.73 -7.97
C HIS A 69 2.27 8.88 -8.60
N TRP A 70 1.27 8.75 -7.75
CA TRP A 70 -0.14 8.76 -8.13
C TRP A 70 -0.64 10.16 -8.51
N LYS A 71 -1.33 10.25 -9.64
CA LYS A 71 -1.98 11.46 -10.19
C LYS A 71 -3.48 11.28 -10.41
N GLY A 72 -4.02 10.10 -10.08
CA GLY A 72 -5.44 9.84 -10.22
C GLY A 72 -6.28 10.54 -9.15
N GLU A 73 -7.50 10.06 -8.94
CA GLU A 73 -8.41 10.60 -7.93
C GLU A 73 -7.81 10.51 -6.52
N ALA A 74 -8.31 11.36 -5.63
CA ALA A 74 -7.88 11.40 -4.22
C ALA A 74 -8.09 10.05 -3.53
N LEU A 75 -7.07 9.57 -2.85
CA LEU A 75 -7.08 8.32 -2.10
C LEU A 75 -7.47 8.55 -0.64
N PRO A 76 -7.99 7.52 0.06
CA PRO A 76 -8.21 7.60 1.50
C PRO A 76 -6.88 7.79 2.22
N THR A 77 -6.90 8.50 3.35
CA THR A 77 -5.71 8.74 4.18
C THR A 77 -5.72 7.92 5.47
N SER A 78 -6.74 7.06 5.67
CA SER A 78 -6.88 6.15 6.80
C SER A 78 -7.90 5.06 6.45
N ASN A 79 -7.90 3.97 7.20
CA ASN A 79 -8.83 2.84 7.11
C ASN A 79 -8.87 2.23 5.70
N TYR A 80 -7.70 1.83 5.23
CA TYR A 80 -7.54 1.15 3.95
C TYR A 80 -6.42 0.10 4.00
N GLU A 81 -6.42 -0.77 3.00
CA GLU A 81 -5.31 -1.69 2.71
C GLU A 81 -4.79 -1.45 1.30
N ILE A 82 -3.46 -1.48 1.12
CA ILE A 82 -2.81 -1.60 -0.17
C ILE A 82 -2.27 -3.02 -0.29
N SER A 83 -2.50 -3.65 -1.43
CA SER A 83 -1.90 -4.94 -1.78
C SER A 83 -1.20 -4.85 -3.12
N LEU A 84 -0.06 -5.52 -3.24
CA LEU A 84 0.72 -5.60 -4.46
C LEU A 84 1.61 -6.85 -4.46
N GLN A 85 2.18 -7.16 -5.61
CA GLN A 85 3.27 -8.11 -5.73
C GLN A 85 4.53 -7.37 -6.18
N ALA A 86 5.65 -7.66 -5.55
CA ALA A 86 6.94 -7.03 -5.88
C ALA A 86 8.07 -8.06 -5.89
N LYS A 87 9.10 -7.79 -6.69
CA LYS A 87 10.35 -8.55 -6.70
C LYS A 87 11.54 -7.66 -7.05
N ARG A 88 12.71 -8.03 -6.56
CA ARG A 88 13.99 -7.49 -7.00
C ARG A 88 14.52 -8.32 -8.18
N THR A 89 15.07 -7.66 -9.19
CA THR A 89 15.71 -8.36 -10.32
C THR A 89 17.17 -7.99 -10.52
N MET A 90 17.59 -6.84 -9.98
CA MET A 90 18.97 -6.38 -10.03
C MET A 90 19.20 -5.33 -8.92
N GLY A 91 20.42 -5.25 -8.43
CA GLY A 91 20.80 -4.31 -7.35
C GLY A 91 20.73 -4.97 -5.98
N SER A 92 21.03 -4.21 -4.94
CA SER A 92 21.17 -4.72 -3.57
C SER A 92 20.59 -3.78 -2.51
N ASP A 93 19.66 -2.92 -2.89
CA ASP A 93 18.94 -2.08 -1.93
C ASP A 93 17.42 -2.22 -2.12
N PHE A 94 16.60 -1.29 -1.62
CA PHE A 94 15.17 -1.51 -1.65
C PHE A 94 14.59 -1.54 -3.07
N PHE A 95 13.82 -2.58 -3.33
CA PHE A 95 13.15 -2.81 -4.60
C PHE A 95 11.68 -2.37 -4.58
N CYS A 96 11.17 -1.98 -3.41
CA CYS A 96 9.86 -1.39 -3.22
C CYS A 96 9.89 -0.48 -2.00
N GLY A 97 9.97 0.82 -2.24
CA GLY A 97 9.63 1.88 -1.30
C GLY A 97 8.22 2.34 -1.62
N LEU A 98 7.25 1.93 -0.82
CA LEU A 98 5.83 2.29 -0.99
C LEU A 98 5.51 3.48 -0.09
N THR A 99 5.46 4.69 -0.67
CA THR A 99 4.95 5.88 0.00
C THR A 99 3.42 5.82 0.03
N PHE A 100 2.84 6.07 1.19
CA PHE A 100 1.40 5.96 1.41
C PHE A 100 0.86 7.12 2.28
N PRO A 101 -0.39 7.58 2.04
CA PRO A 101 -1.00 8.65 2.84
C PRO A 101 -1.44 8.16 4.22
N TYR A 102 -1.23 9.00 5.23
CA TYR A 102 -1.72 8.79 6.59
C TYR A 102 -2.18 10.12 7.19
N LYS A 103 -3.50 10.26 7.45
CA LYS A 103 -4.08 11.51 7.95
C LYS A 103 -3.62 12.71 7.09
N GLU A 104 -2.95 13.67 7.69
CA GLU A 104 -2.44 14.88 7.03
C GLU A 104 -0.97 14.73 6.55
N THR A 105 -0.41 13.53 6.64
CA THR A 105 0.99 13.26 6.31
C THR A 105 1.14 12.01 5.45
N HIS A 106 2.38 11.56 5.27
CA HIS A 106 2.74 10.35 4.52
C HIS A 106 3.84 9.60 5.24
N ALA A 107 3.98 8.32 4.95
CA ALA A 107 5.13 7.50 5.36
C ALA A 107 5.54 6.59 4.22
N THR A 108 6.70 5.96 4.33
CA THR A 108 7.19 5.02 3.31
C THR A 108 7.50 3.66 3.93
N LEU A 109 6.85 2.61 3.44
CA LEU A 109 7.24 1.23 3.71
C LEU A 109 8.43 0.88 2.82
N ILE A 110 9.52 0.44 3.44
CA ILE A 110 10.75 0.01 2.77
C ILE A 110 10.81 -1.52 2.76
N LEU A 111 11.06 -2.11 1.59
CA LEU A 111 11.29 -3.55 1.41
C LEU A 111 12.65 -3.78 0.76
N GLY A 112 13.59 -4.33 1.52
CA GLY A 112 14.93 -4.66 1.09
C GLY A 112 15.92 -3.50 1.11
N GLY A 113 15.75 -2.56 2.02
CA GLY A 113 16.67 -1.42 2.17
C GLY A 113 17.98 -1.77 2.85
N TRP A 114 18.87 -0.79 2.94
CA TRP A 114 20.17 -0.85 3.62
C TRP A 114 21.00 -2.10 3.28
N GLY A 115 21.21 -2.33 2.00
CA GLY A 115 21.96 -3.48 1.52
C GLY A 115 21.12 -4.71 1.23
N GLY A 116 19.80 -4.56 1.09
CA GLY A 116 18.91 -5.56 0.51
C GLY A 116 18.05 -6.36 1.49
N SER A 117 18.19 -6.16 2.81
CA SER A 117 17.50 -6.98 3.81
C SER A 117 16.62 -6.21 4.79
N LEU A 118 16.71 -4.88 4.89
CA LEU A 118 15.88 -4.14 5.84
C LEU A 118 14.43 -4.02 5.35
N ILE A 119 13.49 -4.33 6.23
CA ILE A 119 12.09 -3.88 6.14
C ILE A 119 11.83 -2.87 7.25
N GLY A 120 10.93 -1.91 7.02
CA GLY A 120 10.54 -0.94 8.05
C GLY A 120 9.74 0.21 7.48
N ILE A 121 9.23 1.08 8.34
CA ILE A 121 8.46 2.27 7.99
C ILE A 121 9.30 3.51 8.31
N SER A 122 9.48 4.34 7.33
CA SER A 122 10.23 5.59 7.39
C SER A 122 9.26 6.78 7.21
N SER A 123 9.13 7.71 8.20
CA SER A 123 9.78 7.69 9.50
C SER A 123 8.73 7.73 10.64
N LEU A 124 9.09 7.25 11.81
CA LEU A 124 8.28 7.31 13.03
C LEU A 124 9.05 8.08 14.09
N ASP A 125 8.44 9.13 14.66
CA ASP A 125 9.05 10.04 15.66
C ASP A 125 10.40 10.62 15.21
N ASP A 126 10.53 10.90 13.90
CA ASP A 126 11.72 11.36 13.18
C ASP A 126 12.85 10.30 13.05
N PHE A 127 12.62 9.06 13.48
CA PHE A 127 13.54 7.96 13.28
C PHE A 127 13.23 7.21 11.97
N ASP A 128 14.28 6.91 11.23
CA ASP A 128 14.17 6.19 9.95
C ASP A 128 13.85 4.69 10.17
N ALA A 129 13.50 3.99 9.10
CA ALA A 129 13.18 2.55 9.12
C ALA A 129 14.25 1.69 9.80
N SER A 130 15.52 2.08 9.70
CA SER A 130 16.64 1.38 10.36
C SER A 130 16.84 1.75 11.83
N GLU A 131 16.11 2.74 12.34
CA GLU A 131 16.34 3.33 13.66
C GLU A 131 15.11 3.27 14.58
N ASN A 132 13.95 2.82 14.04
CA ASN A 132 12.72 2.66 14.81
C ASN A 132 12.34 1.19 14.93
N GLU A 133 11.35 0.89 15.76
CA GLU A 133 10.93 -0.47 16.11
C GLU A 133 10.31 -1.27 14.95
N THR A 134 9.98 -0.65 13.82
CA THR A 134 9.49 -1.36 12.65
C THR A 134 10.62 -1.97 11.82
N GLY A 135 11.86 -1.58 12.11
CA GLY A 135 13.06 -2.08 11.45
C GLY A 135 13.33 -3.54 11.79
N ASP A 136 13.31 -4.42 10.80
CA ASP A 136 13.68 -5.82 10.95
C ASP A 136 14.41 -6.33 9.71
N ALA A 137 15.11 -7.45 9.87
CA ALA A 137 15.82 -8.11 8.77
C ALA A 137 14.91 -9.15 8.10
N TYR A 138 14.76 -9.03 6.80
CA TYR A 138 14.03 -9.99 5.98
C TYR A 138 14.89 -10.39 4.76
N ILE A 139 15.04 -11.70 4.52
CA ILE A 139 15.83 -12.20 3.39
C ILE A 139 14.96 -12.19 2.14
N PHE A 140 15.34 -11.37 1.16
CA PHE A 140 14.69 -11.29 -0.14
C PHE A 140 15.57 -11.95 -1.20
N GLU A 141 15.07 -13.02 -1.81
CA GLU A 141 15.72 -13.68 -2.93
C GLU A 141 15.47 -12.90 -4.24
N ASP A 142 16.48 -12.79 -5.07
CA ASP A 142 16.34 -12.17 -6.38
C ASP A 142 15.41 -12.97 -7.29
N ASN A 143 14.63 -12.25 -8.10
CA ASN A 143 13.64 -12.82 -9.02
C ASN A 143 12.46 -13.56 -8.36
N GLN A 144 12.37 -13.60 -7.04
CA GLN A 144 11.22 -14.14 -6.31
C GLN A 144 10.14 -13.07 -6.15
N TRP A 145 8.89 -13.43 -6.44
CA TRP A 145 7.74 -12.59 -6.16
C TRP A 145 7.34 -12.71 -4.69
N TYR A 146 7.03 -11.56 -4.09
CA TYR A 146 6.51 -11.45 -2.73
C TYR A 146 5.13 -10.79 -2.77
N ASP A 147 4.15 -11.40 -2.12
CA ASP A 147 2.84 -10.81 -1.88
C ASP A 147 2.96 -9.84 -0.70
N VAL A 148 2.72 -8.56 -0.94
CA VAL A 148 2.83 -7.50 0.06
C VAL A 148 1.46 -6.93 0.35
N ARG A 149 1.13 -6.76 1.62
CA ARG A 149 -0.08 -6.08 2.08
C ARG A 149 0.25 -5.12 3.20
N LEU A 150 -0.17 -3.88 3.06
CA LEU A 150 -0.09 -2.82 4.05
C LEU A 150 -1.50 -2.43 4.47
N LYS A 151 -1.82 -2.53 5.75
CA LYS A 151 -3.04 -1.99 6.37
C LYS A 151 -2.70 -0.71 7.10
N VAL A 152 -3.48 0.33 6.85
CA VAL A 152 -3.38 1.65 7.47
C VAL A 152 -4.70 1.95 8.15
N THR A 153 -4.68 2.09 9.47
CA THR A 153 -5.83 2.55 10.27
C THR A 153 -5.51 3.86 10.96
N ASP A 154 -6.45 4.44 11.70
CA ASP A 154 -6.21 5.67 12.47
C ASP A 154 -5.14 5.50 13.56
N SER A 155 -4.90 4.27 14.02
CA SER A 155 -4.04 3.96 15.18
C SER A 155 -2.94 2.96 14.91
N GLU A 156 -2.91 2.29 13.75
CA GLU A 156 -2.03 1.14 13.54
C GLU A 156 -1.59 1.02 12.08
N PHE A 157 -0.33 0.64 11.87
CA PHE A 157 0.19 0.12 10.60
C PHE A 157 0.53 -1.36 10.76
N THR A 158 -0.02 -2.19 9.87
CA THR A 158 0.32 -3.62 9.85
C THR A 158 0.79 -4.00 8.45
N VAL A 159 1.90 -4.73 8.35
CA VAL A 159 2.44 -5.21 7.07
C VAL A 159 2.55 -6.72 7.08
N TRP A 160 2.16 -7.35 5.97
CA TRP A 160 2.36 -8.77 5.72
C TRP A 160 3.17 -8.97 4.45
N ILE A 161 4.08 -9.93 4.50
CA ILE A 161 4.79 -10.46 3.34
C ILE A 161 4.48 -11.96 3.25
N ASP A 162 3.95 -12.41 2.11
CA ASP A 162 3.52 -13.80 1.86
C ASP A 162 2.57 -14.33 2.97
N GLY A 163 1.68 -13.46 3.45
CA GLY A 163 0.71 -13.77 4.50
C GLY A 163 1.26 -13.79 5.93
N LYS A 164 2.58 -13.68 6.13
CA LYS A 164 3.20 -13.55 7.45
C LYS A 164 3.24 -12.08 7.87
N SER A 165 2.74 -11.75 9.07
CA SER A 165 2.89 -10.41 9.66
C SER A 165 4.37 -10.16 9.96
N VAL A 166 4.88 -9.03 9.46
CA VAL A 166 6.28 -8.61 9.60
C VAL A 166 6.41 -7.26 10.29
N ILE A 167 5.37 -6.42 10.25
CA ILE A 167 5.28 -5.18 11.01
C ILE A 167 3.90 -5.13 11.63
N ASP A 168 3.83 -4.76 12.91
CA ASP A 168 2.62 -4.48 13.66
C ASP A 168 2.96 -3.33 14.62
N CYS A 169 2.54 -2.10 14.27
CA CYS A 169 3.01 -0.88 14.90
C CYS A 169 1.87 0.05 15.26
N GLU A 170 1.71 0.36 16.55
CA GLU A 170 0.83 1.42 17.01
C GLU A 170 1.39 2.78 16.64
N VAL A 171 0.54 3.64 16.05
CA VAL A 171 0.93 4.99 15.58
C VAL A 171 0.06 6.09 16.17
N GLU A 172 -0.87 5.74 17.05
CA GLU A 172 -1.69 6.73 17.76
C GLU A 172 -0.82 7.62 18.65
N GLY A 173 -0.94 8.95 18.46
CA GLY A 173 -0.15 9.93 19.20
C GLY A 173 1.31 10.07 18.78
N ARG A 174 1.75 9.32 17.78
CA ARG A 174 3.12 9.37 17.26
C ARG A 174 3.25 10.37 16.10
N ARG A 175 4.45 10.88 15.89
CA ARG A 175 4.78 11.62 14.68
C ARG A 175 5.08 10.64 13.56
N VAL A 176 4.19 10.61 12.57
CA VAL A 176 4.39 9.89 11.33
C VAL A 176 4.85 10.91 10.29
N GLY A 177 5.87 10.58 9.53
CA GLY A 177 6.43 11.45 8.51
C GLY A 177 7.20 10.69 7.46
N MET A 178 7.88 11.43 6.59
CA MET A 178 8.77 10.88 5.57
C MET A 178 10.23 11.21 5.92
N ARG A 179 11.15 10.38 5.45
CA ARG A 179 12.56 10.72 5.46
C ARG A 179 12.78 11.98 4.61
N PRO A 180 13.46 13.02 5.12
CA PRO A 180 13.78 14.20 4.32
C PRO A 180 14.62 13.86 3.08
N GLY A 181 14.26 14.45 1.95
CA GLY A 181 14.99 14.27 0.68
C GLY A 181 14.09 14.02 -0.51
N GLU A 182 14.67 13.52 -1.60
CA GLU A 182 13.94 13.34 -2.87
C GLU A 182 12.74 12.40 -2.75
N ILE A 183 12.75 11.45 -1.80
CA ILE A 183 11.62 10.53 -1.60
C ILE A 183 10.31 11.25 -1.25
N GLU A 184 10.38 12.48 -0.72
CA GLU A 184 9.20 13.32 -0.46
C GLU A 184 8.42 13.67 -1.73
N MET A 185 9.06 13.58 -2.92
CA MET A 185 8.38 13.76 -4.21
C MET A 185 7.45 12.59 -4.57
N SER A 186 7.44 11.50 -3.81
CA SER A 186 6.59 10.32 -4.03
C SER A 186 5.15 10.49 -3.54
N VAL A 187 4.76 11.64 -3.04
CA VAL A 187 3.41 11.87 -2.52
C VAL A 187 2.38 12.10 -3.65
N PRO A 188 1.08 11.80 -3.42
CA PRO A 188 0.46 11.30 -2.18
C PRO A 188 0.59 9.79 -1.99
N LEU A 189 0.77 9.03 -3.04
CA LEU A 189 1.08 7.61 -3.08
C LEU A 189 2.18 7.43 -4.11
N GLY A 190 3.24 6.72 -3.78
CA GLY A 190 4.34 6.50 -4.70
C GLY A 190 4.99 5.15 -4.53
N ILE A 191 5.66 4.72 -5.57
CA ILE A 191 6.48 3.51 -5.55
C ILE A 191 7.83 3.87 -6.12
N CYS A 192 8.89 3.57 -5.37
CA CYS A 192 10.25 3.81 -5.81
C CYS A 192 11.19 2.67 -5.43
N THR A 193 12.36 2.66 -6.05
CA THR A 193 13.49 1.78 -5.78
C THR A 193 14.71 2.64 -5.50
N PHE A 194 15.74 2.09 -4.83
CA PHE A 194 17.01 2.77 -4.63
C PHE A 194 18.15 1.87 -5.14
N ALA A 195 18.93 2.37 -6.09
CA ALA A 195 20.03 1.64 -6.73
C ALA A 195 19.69 0.18 -7.06
N THR A 196 18.45 -0.09 -7.45
CA THR A 196 17.87 -1.43 -7.59
C THR A 196 16.80 -1.42 -8.68
N THR A 197 16.70 -2.48 -9.47
CA THR A 197 15.57 -2.72 -10.37
C THR A 197 14.49 -3.50 -9.65
N GLY A 198 13.35 -2.85 -9.43
CA GLY A 198 12.13 -3.43 -8.89
C GLY A 198 11.10 -3.72 -9.97
N VAL A 199 10.37 -4.82 -9.82
CA VAL A 199 9.26 -5.20 -10.71
C VAL A 199 8.02 -5.44 -9.89
N LEU A 200 6.90 -4.80 -10.27
CA LEU A 200 5.66 -4.82 -9.50
C LEU A 200 4.45 -5.18 -10.38
N LYS A 201 3.40 -5.68 -9.75
CA LYS A 201 2.11 -5.95 -10.42
C LYS A 201 0.96 -6.02 -9.42
N ASN A 202 -0.28 -6.01 -9.94
CA ASN A 202 -1.52 -6.22 -9.15
C ASN A 202 -1.65 -5.22 -7.98
N ILE A 203 -1.41 -3.93 -8.26
CA ILE A 203 -1.45 -2.90 -7.21
C ILE A 203 -2.89 -2.45 -7.00
N LYS A 204 -3.39 -2.60 -5.79
CA LYS A 204 -4.78 -2.35 -5.42
C LYS A 204 -4.86 -1.64 -4.07
N LEU A 205 -5.92 -0.87 -3.90
CA LEU A 205 -6.30 -0.27 -2.63
C LEU A 205 -7.75 -0.65 -2.30
N ARG A 206 -8.00 -1.08 -1.08
CA ARG A 206 -9.33 -1.42 -0.56
C ARG A 206 -9.62 -0.60 0.69
N LYS A 207 -10.77 0.04 0.76
CA LYS A 207 -11.27 0.68 2.00
C LYS A 207 -11.74 -0.40 2.97
N ILE A 208 -11.44 -0.24 4.26
CA ILE A 208 -11.80 -1.17 5.34
C ILE A 208 -12.64 -0.49 6.41
#